data_fc28a720fbdbdd6a50f684cbedb8399b
#
_entry.id   fc28a720fbdbdd6a50f684cbedb8399b
#
_cell.length_a   1.000
_cell.length_b   1.000
_cell.length_c   1.000
_cell.angle_alpha   90.00
_cell.angle_beta   90.00
_cell.angle_gamma   90.00
#
_symmetry.space_group_name_H-M   'P 1'
#
loop_
_entity.id
_entity.type
_entity.pdbx_description
1 polymer ?
#
loop_
_entity_poly.entity_id
_entity_poly.type
_entity_poly.pdbx_seq_one_letter_code
_entity_poly.pdbx_strand_id
1 'polypeptide(L)'
;MKKKKLKLKKKACINLLIFIGLIIFGIYFYNIHYKSNDSKTTVKISNKEFQKQGYSNETIKLIKEKLTNEEIDNLKSKDKIDELELFIKEKYYLHKNLDLYISYYSAHKETSIKDVISIVNITLNQEGYENPKKADLSKGNLVLVNKYNVLDKSYEPSNMINVDLSYSYEGRRILPEVNDAFIKMYNDAKKEGINLFVVSAYRSYSYQEKLYNNYITMYGIDYANTVSAKPGFSEHQTGLAMDILSPGVQMSEFENTKAYSWLKENSYKYGFILRYPKDKTYLTGYAFESWHYRYLGKEMAKKVYDENITYDEYYTFYLDNEWCFIYKLIIS
;
A
#
# COMPACT_ATOMS: atom_id res chain seq x y z
N MET A 1 -24.47 3.22 -55.23
CA MET A 1 -24.94 3.01 -53.84
C MET A 1 -24.92 1.54 -53.37
N LYS A 2 -25.27 0.53 -54.18
CA LYS A 2 -25.27 -0.91 -53.74
C LYS A 2 -23.90 -1.47 -53.29
N LYS A 3 -22.77 -1.11 -53.94
CA LYS A 3 -21.41 -1.60 -53.56
C LYS A 3 -20.93 -1.09 -52.21
N LYS A 4 -21.32 0.13 -51.78
CA LYS A 4 -20.93 0.71 -50.50
C LYS A 4 -21.67 0.05 -49.31
N LYS A 5 -22.98 -0.29 -49.49
CA LYS A 5 -23.76 -1.05 -48.51
C LYS A 5 -23.26 -2.48 -48.30
N LEU A 6 -22.77 -3.14 -49.36
CA LEU A 6 -22.22 -4.50 -49.24
C LEU A 6 -20.87 -4.54 -48.51
N LYS A 7 -19.99 -3.52 -48.72
CA LYS A 7 -18.72 -3.37 -47.98
C LYS A 7 -18.94 -3.10 -46.50
N LEU A 8 -19.95 -2.27 -46.13
CA LEU A 8 -20.29 -2.02 -44.71
C LEU A 8 -20.82 -3.29 -44.03
N LYS A 9 -21.68 -4.07 -44.69
CA LYS A 9 -22.19 -5.33 -44.14
C LYS A 9 -21.07 -6.37 -43.93
N LYS A 10 -20.12 -6.49 -44.87
CA LYS A 10 -18.95 -7.38 -44.70
C LYS A 10 -18.05 -6.94 -43.57
N LYS A 11 -17.82 -5.63 -43.38
CA LYS A 11 -17.00 -5.11 -42.26
C LYS A 11 -17.69 -5.33 -40.92
N ALA A 12 -19.02 -5.18 -40.85
CA ALA A 12 -19.80 -5.48 -39.65
C ALA A 12 -19.78 -6.98 -39.27
N CYS A 13 -19.90 -7.88 -40.28
CA CYS A 13 -19.78 -9.32 -40.04
C CYS A 13 -18.36 -9.73 -39.57
N ILE A 14 -17.31 -9.13 -40.14
CA ILE A 14 -15.93 -9.40 -39.74
C ILE A 14 -15.72 -8.95 -38.29
N ASN A 15 -16.17 -7.75 -37.92
CA ASN A 15 -16.06 -7.25 -36.54
C ASN A 15 -16.86 -8.12 -35.55
N LEU A 16 -18.03 -8.61 -35.92
CA LEU A 16 -18.83 -9.53 -35.13
C LEU A 16 -18.11 -10.87 -34.91
N LEU A 17 -17.48 -11.42 -35.97
CA LEU A 17 -16.71 -12.66 -35.87
C LEU A 17 -15.45 -12.51 -34.99
N ILE A 18 -14.77 -11.36 -35.10
CA ILE A 18 -13.63 -11.04 -34.21
C ILE A 18 -14.10 -10.93 -32.75
N PHE A 19 -15.23 -10.27 -32.49
CA PHE A 19 -15.81 -10.13 -31.18
C PHE A 19 -16.24 -11.47 -30.58
N ILE A 20 -16.87 -12.34 -31.35
CA ILE A 20 -17.21 -13.72 -30.97
C ILE A 20 -15.94 -14.53 -30.73
N GLY A 21 -14.90 -14.38 -31.53
CA GLY A 21 -13.61 -15.03 -31.37
C GLY A 21 -12.93 -14.61 -30.05
N LEU A 22 -13.00 -13.32 -29.71
CA LEU A 22 -12.47 -12.80 -28.42
C LEU A 22 -13.26 -13.32 -27.21
N ILE A 23 -14.58 -13.45 -27.33
CA ILE A 23 -15.42 -14.06 -26.27
C ILE A 23 -15.07 -15.54 -26.10
N ILE A 24 -14.96 -16.30 -27.21
CA ILE A 24 -14.61 -17.72 -27.16
C ILE A 24 -13.19 -17.91 -26.61
N PHE A 25 -12.24 -17.06 -27.01
CA PHE A 25 -10.87 -17.05 -26.46
C PHE A 25 -10.87 -16.68 -24.96
N GLY A 26 -11.65 -15.70 -24.57
CA GLY A 26 -11.83 -15.32 -23.16
C GLY A 26 -12.42 -16.45 -22.34
N ILE A 27 -13.45 -17.14 -22.84
CA ILE A 27 -14.06 -18.32 -22.18
C ILE A 27 -13.08 -19.50 -22.16
N TYR A 28 -12.32 -19.74 -23.24
CA TYR A 28 -11.31 -20.79 -23.32
C TYR A 28 -10.15 -20.52 -22.35
N PHE A 29 -9.66 -19.27 -22.30
CA PHE A 29 -8.61 -18.81 -21.39
C PHE A 29 -9.09 -18.88 -19.94
N TYR A 30 -10.33 -18.46 -19.67
CA TYR A 30 -11.00 -18.61 -18.38
C TYR A 30 -11.09 -20.08 -17.97
N ASN A 31 -11.53 -20.97 -18.86
CA ASN A 31 -11.63 -22.41 -18.58
C ASN A 31 -10.27 -23.08 -18.36
N ILE A 32 -9.20 -22.65 -19.03
CA ILE A 32 -7.85 -23.22 -18.83
C ILE A 32 -7.18 -22.66 -17.58
N HIS A 33 -7.28 -21.35 -17.35
CA HIS A 33 -6.55 -20.73 -16.24
C HIS A 33 -7.36 -20.62 -14.95
N TYR A 34 -8.68 -20.67 -15.02
CA TYR A 34 -9.54 -20.51 -13.84
C TYR A 34 -10.29 -21.78 -13.48
N LYS A 35 -10.80 -22.54 -14.44
CA LYS A 35 -11.50 -23.80 -14.14
C LYS A 35 -10.55 -24.96 -13.80
N SER A 36 -9.29 -24.91 -14.25
CA SER A 36 -8.26 -25.85 -13.78
C SER A 36 -7.81 -25.57 -12.33
N ASN A 37 -7.99 -24.33 -11.85
CA ASN A 37 -7.76 -23.96 -10.45
C ASN A 37 -9.03 -24.05 -9.58
N ASP A 38 -10.21 -24.19 -10.18
CA ASP A 38 -11.49 -24.37 -9.48
C ASP A 38 -11.87 -25.85 -9.30
N SER A 39 -10.94 -26.76 -9.43
CA SER A 39 -11.04 -28.00 -8.66
C SER A 39 -10.78 -27.64 -7.17
N LYS A 40 -11.63 -26.85 -6.57
CA LYS A 40 -12.05 -27.02 -5.19
C LYS A 40 -12.74 -28.40 -5.14
N THR A 41 -11.97 -29.44 -5.30
CA THR A 41 -12.22 -30.64 -4.55
C THR A 41 -12.17 -30.14 -3.12
N THR A 42 -13.33 -29.87 -2.54
CA THR A 42 -13.49 -29.77 -1.10
C THR A 42 -12.99 -31.11 -0.59
N VAL A 43 -11.68 -31.24 -0.41
CA VAL A 43 -11.13 -32.29 0.40
C VAL A 43 -11.91 -32.12 1.69
N LYS A 44 -12.78 -33.09 2.03
CA LYS A 44 -13.45 -33.11 3.34
C LYS A 44 -12.32 -33.27 4.35
N ILE A 45 -11.71 -32.16 4.69
CA ILE A 45 -10.61 -32.09 5.64
C ILE A 45 -11.20 -32.56 6.95
N SER A 46 -10.79 -33.76 7.34
CA SER A 46 -11.27 -34.39 8.56
C SER A 46 -10.81 -33.54 9.74
N ASN A 47 -11.77 -33.01 10.50
CA ASN A 47 -11.46 -32.30 11.76
C ASN A 47 -10.68 -33.21 12.72
N LYS A 48 -10.81 -34.53 12.58
CA LYS A 48 -10.25 -35.53 13.49
C LYS A 48 -8.72 -35.47 13.59
N GLU A 49 -8.01 -35.12 12.51
CA GLU A 49 -6.54 -35.04 12.52
C GLU A 49 -6.07 -33.85 13.37
N PHE A 50 -6.62 -32.67 13.13
CA PHE A 50 -6.30 -31.47 13.91
C PHE A 50 -6.77 -31.56 15.38
N GLN A 51 -7.91 -32.21 15.61
CA GLN A 51 -8.37 -32.48 16.97
C GLN A 51 -7.42 -33.43 17.72
N LYS A 52 -6.87 -34.46 17.04
CA LYS A 52 -5.83 -35.33 17.61
C LYS A 52 -4.55 -34.59 17.92
N GLN A 53 -4.18 -33.61 17.10
CA GLN A 53 -3.05 -32.72 17.36
C GLN A 53 -3.31 -31.74 18.53
N GLY A 54 -4.59 -31.63 18.99
CA GLY A 54 -4.96 -30.75 20.11
C GLY A 54 -5.33 -29.32 19.74
N TYR A 55 -5.61 -29.02 18.45
CA TYR A 55 -6.13 -27.70 18.05
C TYR A 55 -7.59 -27.51 18.48
N SER A 56 -7.93 -26.28 18.88
CA SER A 56 -9.32 -25.92 19.18
C SER A 56 -10.21 -25.96 17.93
N ASN A 57 -11.52 -26.14 18.11
CA ASN A 57 -12.47 -26.12 16.99
C ASN A 57 -12.48 -24.78 16.26
N GLU A 58 -12.24 -23.66 16.97
CA GLU A 58 -12.11 -22.32 16.40
C GLU A 58 -10.88 -22.25 15.49
N THR A 59 -9.73 -22.72 15.97
CA THR A 59 -8.49 -22.74 15.18
C THR A 59 -8.62 -23.62 13.95
N ILE A 60 -9.25 -24.80 14.08
CA ILE A 60 -9.51 -25.69 12.93
C ILE A 60 -10.38 -25.02 11.87
N LYS A 61 -11.37 -24.23 12.29
CA LYS A 61 -12.20 -23.44 11.36
C LYS A 61 -11.33 -22.41 10.62
N LEU A 62 -10.52 -21.65 11.34
CA LEU A 62 -9.62 -20.63 10.76
C LEU A 62 -8.55 -21.22 9.83
N ILE A 63 -8.00 -22.41 10.18
CA ILE A 63 -7.10 -23.15 9.30
C ILE A 63 -7.76 -23.42 7.95
N LYS A 64 -9.00 -23.89 7.93
CA LYS A 64 -9.74 -24.19 6.71
C LYS A 64 -10.14 -22.95 5.91
N GLU A 65 -10.35 -21.83 6.58
CA GLU A 65 -10.75 -20.56 5.96
C GLU A 65 -9.56 -19.80 5.37
N LYS A 66 -8.41 -19.87 6.04
CA LYS A 66 -7.26 -18.99 5.74
C LYS A 66 -6.11 -19.68 5.03
N LEU A 67 -5.99 -21.00 5.11
CA LEU A 67 -4.88 -21.75 4.55
C LEU A 67 -5.27 -22.44 3.23
N THR A 68 -4.29 -22.59 2.35
CA THR A 68 -4.40 -23.41 1.15
C THR A 68 -4.42 -24.91 1.49
N ASN A 69 -4.84 -25.76 0.56
CA ASN A 69 -4.78 -27.20 0.74
C ASN A 69 -3.34 -27.70 0.99
N GLU A 70 -2.35 -27.14 0.30
CA GLU A 70 -0.94 -27.46 0.46
C GLU A 70 -0.42 -27.09 1.87
N GLU A 71 -0.76 -25.89 2.35
CA GLU A 71 -0.41 -25.43 3.71
C GLU A 71 -1.09 -26.28 4.77
N ILE A 72 -2.36 -26.69 4.55
CA ILE A 72 -3.09 -27.58 5.42
C ILE A 72 -2.44 -28.98 5.49
N ASP A 73 -2.03 -29.53 4.34
CA ASP A 73 -1.40 -30.85 4.30
C ASP A 73 -0.01 -30.82 4.94
N ASN A 74 0.72 -29.73 4.76
CA ASN A 74 1.99 -29.50 5.47
C ASN A 74 1.78 -29.43 6.99
N LEU A 75 0.76 -28.70 7.43
CA LEU A 75 0.45 -28.55 8.86
C LEU A 75 0.04 -29.88 9.52
N LYS A 76 -0.70 -30.74 8.81
CA LYS A 76 -1.07 -32.08 9.30
C LYS A 76 0.12 -33.00 9.56
N SER A 77 1.20 -32.82 8.79
CA SER A 77 2.42 -33.64 8.90
C SER A 77 3.33 -33.22 10.05
N LYS A 78 3.02 -32.15 10.75
CA LYS A 78 3.81 -31.58 11.86
C LYS A 78 3.12 -31.82 13.22
N ASP A 79 3.89 -31.70 14.29
CA ASP A 79 3.32 -31.58 15.62
C ASP A 79 2.52 -30.28 15.77
N LYS A 80 1.70 -30.20 16.81
CA LYS A 80 0.96 -28.97 17.12
C LYS A 80 1.89 -27.79 17.27
N ILE A 81 1.57 -26.69 16.56
CA ILE A 81 2.23 -25.40 16.70
C ILE A 81 1.33 -24.53 17.60
N ASP A 82 1.68 -24.42 18.88
CA ASP A 82 0.85 -23.70 19.85
C ASP A 82 0.67 -22.23 19.49
N GLU A 83 1.70 -21.58 19.00
CA GLU A 83 1.69 -20.18 18.56
C GLU A 83 0.77 -19.94 17.36
N LEU A 84 0.46 -20.95 16.54
CA LEU A 84 -0.49 -20.80 15.43
C LEU A 84 -1.85 -20.30 15.93
N GLU A 85 -2.32 -20.77 17.09
CA GLU A 85 -3.60 -20.35 17.66
C GLU A 85 -3.62 -18.85 18.00
N LEU A 86 -2.47 -18.27 18.31
CA LEU A 86 -2.33 -16.84 18.60
C LEU A 86 -2.42 -16.02 17.29
N PHE A 87 -1.64 -16.43 16.28
CA PHE A 87 -1.47 -15.64 15.06
C PHE A 87 -2.62 -15.79 14.07
N ILE A 88 -3.19 -17.00 13.92
CA ILE A 88 -4.19 -17.27 12.87
C ILE A 88 -5.50 -16.48 13.07
N LYS A 89 -5.78 -16.00 14.28
CA LYS A 89 -6.95 -15.17 14.61
C LYS A 89 -6.86 -13.77 13.99
N GLU A 90 -5.64 -13.27 13.81
CA GLU A 90 -5.42 -11.92 13.33
C GLU A 90 -5.82 -11.74 11.86
N LYS A 91 -6.40 -10.56 11.55
CA LYS A 91 -6.90 -10.24 10.21
C LYS A 91 -5.83 -10.36 9.12
N TYR A 92 -4.62 -9.90 9.41
CA TYR A 92 -3.51 -9.80 8.46
C TYR A 92 -2.52 -10.96 8.54
N TYR A 93 -2.92 -12.07 9.15
CA TYR A 93 -2.13 -13.28 9.22
C TYR A 93 -1.84 -13.85 7.82
N LEU A 94 -0.56 -14.13 7.55
CA LEU A 94 -0.06 -14.79 6.34
C LEU A 94 0.67 -16.07 6.76
N HIS A 95 0.15 -17.24 6.36
CA HIS A 95 0.70 -18.52 6.83
C HIS A 95 2.17 -18.72 6.44
N LYS A 96 2.59 -18.23 5.25
CA LYS A 96 3.99 -18.26 4.80
C LYS A 96 4.99 -17.59 5.77
N ASN A 97 4.50 -16.70 6.64
CA ASN A 97 5.33 -15.97 7.59
C ASN A 97 5.27 -16.54 9.03
N LEU A 98 4.60 -17.69 9.25
CA LEU A 98 4.39 -18.22 10.60
C LEU A 98 5.69 -18.41 11.39
N ASP A 99 6.71 -19.01 10.79
CA ASP A 99 7.99 -19.25 11.46
C ASP A 99 8.69 -17.93 11.84
N LEU A 100 8.56 -16.90 11.01
CA LEU A 100 9.07 -15.55 11.29
C LEU A 100 8.30 -14.87 12.43
N TYR A 101 6.97 -15.03 12.47
CA TYR A 101 6.15 -14.55 13.60
C TYR A 101 6.58 -15.18 14.91
N ILE A 102 6.74 -16.51 14.92
CA ILE A 102 7.17 -17.25 16.10
C ILE A 102 8.56 -16.78 16.57
N SER A 103 9.49 -16.68 15.63
CA SER A 103 10.86 -16.23 15.94
C SER A 103 10.88 -14.81 16.51
N TYR A 104 10.19 -13.87 15.84
CA TYR A 104 10.12 -12.48 16.30
C TYR A 104 9.45 -12.36 17.66
N TYR A 105 8.29 -13.01 17.85
CA TYR A 105 7.56 -13.00 19.11
C TYR A 105 8.35 -13.62 20.27
N SER A 106 9.13 -14.66 20.00
CA SER A 106 9.96 -15.30 21.00
C SER A 106 11.04 -14.37 21.57
N ALA A 107 11.56 -13.46 20.72
CA ALA A 107 12.54 -12.44 21.11
C ALA A 107 11.90 -11.16 21.67
N HIS A 108 10.58 -10.91 21.44
CA HIS A 108 9.89 -9.66 21.77
C HIS A 108 8.50 -9.96 22.37
N LYS A 109 8.49 -10.66 23.52
CA LYS A 109 7.24 -11.13 24.16
C LYS A 109 6.29 -10.01 24.62
N GLU A 110 6.80 -8.79 24.81
CA GLU A 110 6.05 -7.58 25.13
C GLU A 110 5.28 -7.01 23.93
N THR A 111 5.63 -7.41 22.69
CA THR A 111 4.98 -6.93 21.48
C THR A 111 3.62 -7.60 21.29
N SER A 112 2.59 -6.83 20.97
CA SER A 112 1.27 -7.40 20.70
C SER A 112 1.30 -8.33 19.48
N ILE A 113 0.46 -9.36 19.46
CA ILE A 113 0.37 -10.31 18.33
C ILE A 113 0.07 -9.58 17.01
N LYS A 114 -0.81 -8.59 17.05
CA LYS A 114 -1.12 -7.73 15.91
C LYS A 114 0.12 -7.00 15.38
N ASP A 115 0.91 -6.42 16.27
CA ASP A 115 2.11 -5.68 15.89
C ASP A 115 3.21 -6.62 15.39
N VAL A 116 3.38 -7.81 15.97
CA VAL A 116 4.27 -8.85 15.45
C VAL A 116 3.94 -9.17 14.00
N ILE A 117 2.66 -9.39 13.69
CA ILE A 117 2.21 -9.65 12.32
C ILE A 117 2.52 -8.48 11.39
N SER A 118 2.19 -7.25 11.80
CA SER A 118 2.47 -6.05 10.99
C SER A 118 3.96 -5.88 10.73
N ILE A 119 4.80 -5.97 11.78
CA ILE A 119 6.26 -5.81 11.69
C ILE A 119 6.87 -6.85 10.74
N VAL A 120 6.52 -8.11 10.90
CA VAL A 120 7.05 -9.19 10.06
C VAL A 120 6.55 -9.09 8.62
N ASN A 121 5.27 -8.78 8.42
CA ASN A 121 4.70 -8.66 7.08
C ASN A 121 5.35 -7.55 6.26
N ILE A 122 5.65 -6.41 6.87
CA ILE A 122 6.32 -5.29 6.20
C ILE A 122 7.85 -5.39 6.21
N THR A 123 8.39 -6.54 6.62
CA THR A 123 9.82 -6.85 6.65
C THR A 123 10.68 -6.00 7.60
N LEU A 124 10.08 -5.36 8.60
CA LEU A 124 10.80 -4.57 9.62
C LEU A 124 11.63 -5.42 10.59
N ASN A 125 11.57 -6.74 10.48
CA ASN A 125 12.50 -7.67 11.13
C ASN A 125 13.87 -7.72 10.43
N GLN A 126 14.03 -7.00 9.28
CA GLN A 126 15.28 -6.82 8.55
C GLN A 126 15.74 -5.37 8.66
N GLU A 127 17.03 -5.13 8.53
CA GLU A 127 17.55 -3.77 8.54
C GLU A 127 17.14 -3.01 7.27
N GLY A 128 16.54 -1.84 7.44
CA GLY A 128 16.12 -0.99 6.34
C GLY A 128 17.32 -0.46 5.54
N TYR A 129 17.12 -0.25 4.24
CA TYR A 129 18.12 0.18 3.25
C TYR A 129 19.12 -0.91 2.83
N GLU A 130 19.09 -2.10 3.45
CA GLU A 130 19.88 -3.25 3.02
C GLU A 130 19.08 -4.08 2.00
N ASN A 131 19.73 -4.38 0.86
CA ASN A 131 19.12 -5.18 -0.22
C ASN A 131 17.68 -4.76 -0.63
N PRO A 132 17.42 -3.47 -0.89
CA PRO A 132 16.07 -3.01 -1.19
C PRO A 132 15.58 -3.59 -2.52
N LYS A 133 14.28 -3.87 -2.59
CA LYS A 133 13.61 -4.19 -3.85
C LYS A 133 13.45 -2.91 -4.69
N LYS A 134 13.43 -3.04 -6.01
CA LYS A 134 13.00 -1.94 -6.86
C LYS A 134 11.51 -1.68 -6.64
N ALA A 135 11.16 -0.40 -6.49
CA ALA A 135 9.76 0.01 -6.39
C ALA A 135 9.00 -0.37 -7.67
N ASP A 136 7.86 -1.00 -7.54
CA ASP A 136 7.04 -1.44 -8.67
C ASP A 136 6.23 -0.28 -9.26
N LEU A 137 6.78 0.39 -10.26
CA LEU A 137 6.15 1.52 -10.94
C LEU A 137 4.88 1.14 -11.71
N SER A 138 4.64 -0.15 -11.99
CA SER A 138 3.41 -0.60 -12.65
C SER A 138 2.17 -0.42 -11.79
N LYS A 139 2.35 -0.25 -10.48
CA LYS A 139 1.29 0.05 -9.52
C LYS A 139 0.75 1.50 -9.63
N GLY A 140 1.35 2.37 -10.45
CA GLY A 140 0.91 3.76 -10.62
C GLY A 140 0.86 4.50 -9.29
N ASN A 141 -0.32 5.09 -8.94
CA ASN A 141 -0.49 5.81 -7.69
C ASN A 141 -0.29 4.96 -6.43
N LEU A 142 -0.26 3.63 -6.58
CA LEU A 142 -0.06 2.68 -5.48
C LEU A 142 1.39 2.19 -5.39
N VAL A 143 2.34 2.80 -6.08
CA VAL A 143 3.75 2.45 -5.92
C VAL A 143 4.20 2.67 -4.46
N LEU A 144 4.79 1.65 -3.83
CA LEU A 144 5.37 1.80 -2.49
C LEU A 144 6.84 2.21 -2.62
N VAL A 145 7.18 3.30 -1.93
CA VAL A 145 8.56 3.75 -1.76
C VAL A 145 8.80 3.95 -0.27
N ASN A 146 9.73 3.20 0.28
CA ASN A 146 10.08 3.20 1.70
C ASN A 146 11.49 2.65 1.89
N LYS A 147 11.94 2.36 3.11
CA LYS A 147 13.29 1.83 3.40
C LYS A 147 13.61 0.49 2.72
N TYR A 148 12.63 -0.21 2.16
CA TYR A 148 12.74 -1.53 1.55
C TYR A 148 12.46 -1.52 0.03
N ASN A 149 11.90 -0.42 -0.50
CA ASN A 149 11.53 -0.28 -1.90
C ASN A 149 12.11 1.02 -2.45
N VAL A 150 13.07 0.88 -3.38
CA VAL A 150 13.88 2.00 -3.89
C VAL A 150 13.52 2.36 -5.33
N LEU A 151 13.49 3.65 -5.64
CA LEU A 151 13.39 4.20 -6.99
C LEU A 151 14.77 4.28 -7.63
N ASP A 152 14.82 4.13 -8.94
CA ASP A 152 16.04 4.40 -9.72
C ASP A 152 16.47 5.87 -9.56
N LYS A 153 17.79 6.11 -9.56
CA LYS A 153 18.36 7.46 -9.47
C LYS A 153 17.86 8.39 -10.58
N SER A 154 17.65 7.85 -11.77
CA SER A 154 17.20 8.59 -12.96
C SER A 154 15.69 8.74 -13.03
N TYR A 155 14.93 8.10 -12.13
CA TYR A 155 13.48 8.16 -12.19
C TYR A 155 12.95 9.57 -11.90
N GLU A 156 12.20 10.11 -12.84
CA GLU A 156 11.44 11.36 -12.75
C GLU A 156 10.11 11.18 -13.51
N PRO A 157 8.96 11.49 -12.90
CA PRO A 157 7.69 11.50 -13.61
C PRO A 157 7.68 12.49 -14.77
N SER A 158 7.22 12.08 -15.96
CA SER A 158 7.35 12.87 -17.19
C SER A 158 6.34 14.02 -17.35
N ASN A 159 5.21 13.95 -16.66
CA ASN A 159 4.06 14.85 -16.89
C ASN A 159 3.72 15.75 -15.70
N MET A 160 4.68 16.02 -14.81
CA MET A 160 4.44 16.90 -13.66
C MET A 160 4.11 18.33 -14.09
N ILE A 161 3.22 18.97 -13.35
CA ILE A 161 2.84 20.36 -13.50
C ILE A 161 3.26 21.20 -12.29
N ASN A 162 3.37 22.51 -12.45
CA ASN A 162 3.60 23.41 -11.34
C ASN A 162 2.33 23.57 -10.50
N VAL A 163 2.48 23.52 -9.19
CA VAL A 163 1.42 23.90 -8.24
C VAL A 163 1.24 25.43 -8.28
N ASP A 164 0.01 25.91 -8.23
CA ASP A 164 -0.31 27.32 -8.32
C ASP A 164 0.24 28.11 -7.12
N LEU A 165 0.78 29.31 -7.39
CA LEU A 165 1.42 30.19 -6.39
C LEU A 165 0.46 30.74 -5.32
N SER A 166 -0.85 30.68 -5.57
CA SER A 166 -1.85 31.10 -4.58
C SER A 166 -1.89 30.19 -3.34
N TYR A 167 -1.36 28.97 -3.45
CA TYR A 167 -1.30 28.00 -2.35
C TYR A 167 -0.02 27.16 -2.32
N SER A 168 1.05 27.65 -2.97
CA SER A 168 2.38 27.02 -2.91
C SER A 168 3.52 28.01 -3.09
N TYR A 169 4.74 27.57 -2.79
CA TYR A 169 5.94 28.28 -3.23
C TYR A 169 6.24 27.98 -4.71
N GLU A 170 6.99 28.88 -5.35
CA GLU A 170 7.47 28.70 -6.71
C GLU A 170 8.27 27.39 -6.88
N GLY A 171 8.16 26.78 -8.06
CA GLY A 171 8.91 25.58 -8.42
C GLY A 171 8.42 24.28 -7.78
N ARG A 172 7.29 24.28 -7.07
CA ARG A 172 6.67 23.04 -6.57
C ARG A 172 5.97 22.33 -7.72
N ARG A 173 6.44 21.12 -8.07
CA ARG A 173 5.88 20.30 -9.15
C ARG A 173 5.23 19.05 -8.56
N ILE A 174 4.15 18.60 -9.18
CA ILE A 174 3.38 17.43 -8.76
C ILE A 174 2.69 16.79 -9.98
N LEU A 175 2.23 15.55 -9.86
CA LEU A 175 1.42 14.93 -10.91
C LEU A 175 0.06 15.63 -11.06
N PRO A 176 -0.51 15.74 -12.28
CA PRO A 176 -1.76 16.45 -12.53
C PRO A 176 -2.93 15.97 -11.67
N GLU A 177 -3.12 14.66 -11.54
CA GLU A 177 -4.19 14.07 -10.74
C GLU A 177 -4.07 14.36 -9.24
N VAL A 178 -2.84 14.49 -8.74
CA VAL A 178 -2.58 14.88 -7.35
C VAL A 178 -2.92 16.35 -7.13
N ASN A 179 -2.55 17.21 -8.08
CA ASN A 179 -2.91 18.62 -8.07
C ASN A 179 -4.44 18.83 -8.10
N ASP A 180 -5.15 18.12 -8.98
CA ASP A 180 -6.62 18.20 -9.07
C ASP A 180 -7.31 17.76 -7.78
N ALA A 181 -6.78 16.73 -7.15
CA ALA A 181 -7.27 16.25 -5.85
C ALA A 181 -7.00 17.27 -4.74
N PHE A 182 -5.79 17.87 -4.74
CA PHE A 182 -5.43 18.90 -3.77
C PHE A 182 -6.29 20.16 -3.92
N ILE A 183 -6.54 20.64 -5.14
CA ILE A 183 -7.40 21.82 -5.38
C ILE A 183 -8.80 21.62 -4.78
N LYS A 184 -9.39 20.43 -4.95
CA LYS A 184 -10.69 20.11 -4.34
C LYS A 184 -10.62 20.14 -2.82
N MET A 185 -9.59 19.53 -2.25
CA MET A 185 -9.34 19.52 -0.80
C MET A 185 -9.14 20.94 -0.25
N TYR A 186 -8.30 21.74 -0.91
CA TYR A 186 -8.03 23.14 -0.58
C TYR A 186 -9.31 23.99 -0.57
N ASN A 187 -10.14 23.85 -1.63
CA ASN A 187 -11.37 24.65 -1.74
C ASN A 187 -12.39 24.30 -0.66
N ASP A 188 -12.51 23.04 -0.28
CA ASP A 188 -13.42 22.62 0.76
C ASP A 188 -12.91 23.01 2.16
N ALA A 189 -11.63 22.85 2.44
CA ALA A 189 -10.99 23.36 3.65
C ALA A 189 -11.17 24.89 3.80
N LYS A 190 -11.02 25.64 2.70
CA LYS A 190 -11.19 27.10 2.69
C LYS A 190 -12.60 27.55 3.02
N LYS A 191 -13.64 26.81 2.63
CA LYS A 191 -15.04 27.09 3.02
C LYS A 191 -15.24 27.01 4.53
N GLU A 192 -14.42 26.19 5.21
CA GLU A 192 -14.41 26.04 6.67
C GLU A 192 -13.40 26.99 7.36
N GLY A 193 -12.86 27.96 6.62
CA GLY A 193 -11.90 28.93 7.15
C GLY A 193 -10.49 28.39 7.37
N ILE A 194 -10.17 27.25 6.76
CA ILE A 194 -8.87 26.59 6.87
C ILE A 194 -8.05 26.87 5.62
N ASN A 195 -6.85 27.42 5.80
CA ASN A 195 -5.92 27.69 4.72
C ASN A 195 -4.83 26.63 4.67
N LEU A 196 -4.77 25.90 3.55
CA LEU A 196 -3.73 24.91 3.27
C LEU A 196 -2.68 25.50 2.34
N PHE A 197 -1.41 25.13 2.52
CA PHE A 197 -0.30 25.62 1.73
C PHE A 197 0.74 24.52 1.47
N VAL A 198 1.10 24.30 0.21
CA VAL A 198 2.08 23.29 -0.19
C VAL A 198 3.49 23.86 -0.06
N VAL A 199 4.24 23.38 0.91
CA VAL A 199 5.61 23.82 1.17
C VAL A 199 6.65 22.99 0.42
N SER A 200 6.35 21.71 0.14
CA SER A 200 7.19 20.81 -0.62
C SER A 200 6.32 19.85 -1.45
N ALA A 201 6.83 19.44 -2.61
CA ALA A 201 6.17 18.50 -3.50
C ALA A 201 7.22 17.57 -4.13
N TYR A 202 7.34 17.44 -5.46
CA TYR A 202 8.38 16.63 -6.06
C TYR A 202 9.78 17.06 -5.61
N ARG A 203 10.59 16.06 -5.26
CA ARG A 203 12.02 16.21 -4.98
C ARG A 203 12.82 15.23 -5.82
N SER A 204 13.78 15.72 -6.62
CA SER A 204 14.67 14.84 -7.39
C SER A 204 15.59 14.05 -6.47
N TYR A 205 16.15 12.96 -6.98
CA TYR A 205 17.16 12.17 -6.28
C TYR A 205 18.29 13.05 -5.75
N SER A 206 18.84 13.94 -6.60
CA SER A 206 19.97 14.82 -6.23
C SER A 206 19.58 15.87 -5.18
N TYR A 207 18.34 16.36 -5.18
CA TYR A 207 17.85 17.24 -4.12
C TYR A 207 17.76 16.48 -2.80
N GLN A 208 17.18 15.28 -2.81
CA GLN A 208 17.05 14.43 -1.61
C GLN A 208 18.44 14.04 -1.07
N GLU A 209 19.43 13.79 -1.94
CA GLU A 209 20.80 13.48 -1.53
C GLU A 209 21.43 14.65 -0.75
N LYS A 210 21.28 15.87 -1.24
CA LYS A 210 21.75 17.07 -0.53
C LYS A 210 21.04 17.26 0.82
N LEU A 211 19.72 17.09 0.83
CA LEU A 211 18.90 17.22 2.03
C LEU A 211 19.32 16.20 3.10
N TYR A 212 19.41 14.95 2.72
CA TYR A 212 19.79 13.85 3.62
C TYR A 212 21.23 14.04 4.18
N ASN A 213 22.19 14.41 3.33
CA ASN A 213 23.57 14.68 3.75
C ASN A 213 23.66 15.88 4.70
N ASN A 214 22.82 16.90 4.52
CA ASN A 214 22.74 18.02 5.47
C ASN A 214 22.27 17.54 6.85
N TYR A 215 21.24 16.66 6.92
CA TYR A 215 20.80 16.07 8.19
C TYR A 215 21.91 15.24 8.84
N ILE A 216 22.67 14.45 8.07
CA ILE A 216 23.81 13.69 8.61
C ILE A 216 24.84 14.65 9.21
N THR A 217 25.18 15.71 8.51
CA THR A 217 26.19 16.68 8.96
C THR A 217 25.75 17.41 10.24
N MET A 218 24.48 17.75 10.34
CA MET A 218 23.95 18.52 11.47
C MET A 218 23.64 17.67 12.70
N TYR A 219 23.13 16.43 12.49
CA TYR A 219 22.51 15.66 13.58
C TYR A 219 22.99 14.21 13.66
N GLY A 220 23.84 13.77 12.75
CA GLY A 220 24.31 12.37 12.67
C GLY A 220 23.38 11.46 11.87
N ILE A 221 23.92 10.28 11.51
CA ILE A 221 23.27 9.35 10.59
C ILE A 221 22.00 8.72 11.18
N ASP A 222 22.01 8.39 12.46
CA ASP A 222 20.86 7.74 13.12
C ASP A 222 19.65 8.68 13.13
N TYR A 223 19.86 9.95 13.46
CA TYR A 223 18.81 10.96 13.40
C TYR A 223 18.34 11.17 11.96
N ALA A 224 19.27 11.33 11.01
CA ALA A 224 18.94 11.50 9.60
C ALA A 224 18.08 10.35 9.07
N ASN A 225 18.38 9.10 9.42
CA ASN A 225 17.60 7.91 9.05
C ASN A 225 16.18 7.92 9.61
N THR A 226 15.94 8.63 10.71
CA THR A 226 14.63 8.71 11.36
C THR A 226 13.73 9.78 10.73
N VAL A 227 14.31 10.91 10.31
CA VAL A 227 13.55 12.11 9.88
C VAL A 227 13.66 12.42 8.39
N SER A 228 14.48 11.68 7.65
CA SER A 228 14.67 11.92 6.21
C SER A 228 14.97 10.61 5.48
N ALA A 229 14.34 10.42 4.34
CA ALA A 229 14.64 9.27 3.50
C ALA A 229 16.01 9.41 2.83
N LYS A 230 16.73 8.29 2.67
CA LYS A 230 17.90 8.23 1.76
C LYS A 230 17.45 8.56 0.33
N PRO A 231 18.36 9.08 -0.53
CA PRO A 231 18.04 9.33 -1.94
C PRO A 231 17.61 8.04 -2.63
N GLY A 232 16.51 8.11 -3.39
CA GLY A 232 15.82 6.95 -3.99
C GLY A 232 14.74 6.32 -3.12
N PHE A 233 14.70 6.61 -1.82
CA PHE A 233 13.73 6.04 -0.87
C PHE A 233 12.66 7.04 -0.42
N SER A 234 12.62 8.23 -1.04
CA SER A 234 11.66 9.28 -0.74
C SER A 234 10.43 9.22 -1.66
N GLU A 235 9.23 9.21 -1.08
CA GLU A 235 7.98 9.29 -1.84
C GLU A 235 7.85 10.58 -2.67
N HIS A 236 8.53 11.66 -2.28
CA HIS A 236 8.54 12.91 -3.06
C HIS A 236 9.13 12.73 -4.47
N GLN A 237 10.00 11.74 -4.69
CA GLN A 237 10.53 11.46 -6.02
C GLN A 237 9.45 10.87 -6.96
N THR A 238 8.36 10.34 -6.43
CA THR A 238 7.24 9.83 -7.23
C THR A 238 6.33 10.91 -7.81
N GLY A 239 6.38 12.15 -7.29
CA GLY A 239 5.38 13.18 -7.59
C GLY A 239 3.99 12.90 -7.00
N LEU A 240 3.88 11.94 -6.07
CA LEU A 240 2.63 11.54 -5.40
C LEU A 240 2.52 12.03 -3.95
N ALA A 241 3.57 12.65 -3.41
CA ALA A 241 3.60 13.14 -2.04
C ALA A 241 3.78 14.67 -2.01
N MET A 242 3.18 15.31 -1.02
CA MET A 242 3.33 16.73 -0.73
C MET A 242 3.35 16.99 0.76
N ASP A 243 4.13 18.01 1.14
CA ASP A 243 4.12 18.55 2.48
C ASP A 243 3.18 19.75 2.54
N ILE A 244 2.15 19.65 3.38
CA ILE A 244 1.07 20.63 3.52
C ILE A 244 1.13 21.26 4.91
N LEU A 245 1.12 22.59 4.95
CA LEU A 245 1.05 23.38 6.19
C LEU A 245 -0.09 24.40 6.11
N SER A 246 -0.23 25.21 7.16
CA SER A 246 -0.92 26.50 7.10
C SER A 246 0.08 27.61 6.85
N PRO A 247 -0.29 28.70 6.13
CA PRO A 247 0.60 29.85 5.94
C PRO A 247 1.15 30.37 7.26
N GLY A 248 2.48 30.54 7.33
CA GLY A 248 3.16 31.06 8.51
C GLY A 248 3.37 30.09 9.68
N VAL A 249 2.93 28.82 9.56
CA VAL A 249 3.10 27.78 10.58
C VAL A 249 4.34 26.95 10.28
N GLN A 250 5.14 26.67 11.30
CA GLN A 250 6.28 25.77 11.18
C GLN A 250 5.87 24.29 11.26
N MET A 251 6.66 23.40 10.66
CA MET A 251 6.39 21.94 10.67
C MET A 251 6.20 21.39 12.08
N SER A 252 7.06 21.78 13.02
CA SER A 252 7.01 21.34 14.42
C SER A 252 5.74 21.74 15.18
N GLU A 253 5.01 22.72 14.69
CA GLU A 253 3.81 23.26 15.33
C GLU A 253 2.54 22.83 14.60
N PHE A 254 2.65 22.27 13.41
CA PHE A 254 1.51 22.01 12.54
C PHE A 254 0.50 21.01 13.16
N GLU A 255 0.97 20.02 13.92
CA GLU A 255 0.08 19.06 14.60
C GLU A 255 -0.91 19.71 15.57
N ASN A 256 -0.63 20.94 16.05
CA ASN A 256 -1.48 21.68 16.98
C ASN A 256 -2.51 22.59 16.28
N THR A 257 -2.55 22.59 14.94
CA THR A 257 -3.43 23.47 14.16
C THR A 257 -4.78 22.85 13.84
N LYS A 258 -5.77 23.71 13.59
CA LYS A 258 -7.07 23.30 13.04
C LYS A 258 -6.91 22.65 11.65
N ALA A 259 -5.94 23.07 10.87
CA ALA A 259 -5.67 22.52 9.54
C ALA A 259 -5.22 21.06 9.61
N TYR A 260 -4.33 20.71 10.52
CA TYR A 260 -3.95 19.31 10.75
C TYR A 260 -5.14 18.47 11.20
N SER A 261 -5.92 18.95 12.18
CA SER A 261 -7.11 18.23 12.64
C SER A 261 -8.09 17.97 11.50
N TRP A 262 -8.34 18.98 10.67
CA TRP A 262 -9.21 18.86 9.51
C TRP A 262 -8.64 17.87 8.46
N LEU A 263 -7.36 17.97 8.14
CA LEU A 263 -6.70 17.06 7.18
C LEU A 263 -6.72 15.61 7.67
N LYS A 264 -6.50 15.38 8.96
CA LYS A 264 -6.58 14.04 9.56
C LYS A 264 -7.94 13.38 9.36
N GLU A 265 -9.03 14.15 9.39
CA GLU A 265 -10.41 13.67 9.28
C GLU A 265 -10.92 13.67 7.83
N ASN A 266 -10.30 14.42 6.93
CA ASN A 266 -10.89 14.68 5.62
C ASN A 266 -10.00 14.32 4.42
N SER A 267 -8.67 14.24 4.57
CA SER A 267 -7.74 14.06 3.45
C SER A 267 -8.03 12.83 2.61
N TYR A 268 -8.46 11.72 3.23
CA TYR A 268 -8.79 10.48 2.53
C TYR A 268 -9.96 10.64 1.54
N LYS A 269 -10.89 11.57 1.77
CA LYS A 269 -12.04 11.87 0.88
C LYS A 269 -11.57 12.43 -0.48
N TYR A 270 -10.33 12.95 -0.50
CA TYR A 270 -9.68 13.50 -1.69
C TYR A 270 -8.59 12.59 -2.24
N GLY A 271 -8.35 11.44 -1.60
CA GLY A 271 -7.37 10.45 -2.04
C GLY A 271 -6.02 10.56 -1.36
N PHE A 272 -5.88 11.37 -0.32
CA PHE A 272 -4.65 11.51 0.45
C PHE A 272 -4.71 10.78 1.79
N ILE A 273 -3.57 10.26 2.22
CA ILE A 273 -3.37 9.71 3.56
C ILE A 273 -2.30 10.51 4.29
N LEU A 274 -2.41 10.59 5.62
CA LEU A 274 -1.30 10.95 6.49
C LEU A 274 -0.30 9.79 6.47
N ARG A 275 0.85 9.97 5.81
CA ARG A 275 1.76 8.88 5.49
C ARG A 275 2.51 8.32 6.70
N TYR A 276 2.92 9.20 7.60
CA TYR A 276 3.70 8.87 8.79
C TYR A 276 2.94 9.28 10.05
N PRO A 277 1.91 8.50 10.45
CA PRO A 277 1.07 8.86 11.59
C PRO A 277 1.79 8.73 12.93
N LYS A 278 1.29 9.43 13.94
CA LYS A 278 1.80 9.37 15.32
C LYS A 278 1.70 7.93 15.85
N ASP A 279 2.67 7.54 16.63
CA ASP A 279 2.75 6.20 17.26
C ASP A 279 2.88 5.01 16.28
N LYS A 280 3.25 5.29 15.00
CA LYS A 280 3.47 4.28 13.95
C LYS A 280 4.90 4.27 13.38
N THR A 281 5.83 4.95 14.02
CA THR A 281 7.25 5.00 13.61
C THR A 281 7.86 3.60 13.51
N TYR A 282 7.48 2.70 14.41
CA TYR A 282 7.92 1.30 14.39
C TYR A 282 7.40 0.50 13.19
N LEU A 283 6.36 0.97 12.49
CA LEU A 283 5.83 0.37 11.27
C LEU A 283 6.31 1.07 9.99
N THR A 284 6.45 2.39 10.01
CA THR A 284 6.84 3.17 8.84
C THR A 284 8.35 3.33 8.69
N GLY A 285 9.08 3.17 9.82
CA GLY A 285 10.51 3.42 9.89
C GLY A 285 10.89 4.91 9.94
N TYR A 286 9.90 5.83 9.90
CA TYR A 286 10.09 7.28 9.97
C TYR A 286 9.33 7.89 11.13
N ALA A 287 9.84 8.98 11.68
CA ALA A 287 9.18 9.76 12.70
C ALA A 287 7.81 10.28 12.22
N PHE A 288 6.96 10.66 13.17
CA PHE A 288 5.69 11.30 12.87
C PHE A 288 5.89 12.59 12.07
N GLU A 289 5.16 12.72 10.97
CA GLU A 289 5.16 13.91 10.12
C GLU A 289 3.72 14.38 9.88
N SER A 290 3.26 15.34 10.66
CA SER A 290 1.90 15.88 10.56
C SER A 290 1.59 16.55 9.21
N TRP A 291 2.62 16.91 8.47
CA TRP A 291 2.58 17.64 7.19
C TRP A 291 2.64 16.76 5.94
N HIS A 292 3.13 15.51 6.04
CA HIS A 292 3.40 14.66 4.88
C HIS A 292 2.17 13.86 4.45
N TYR A 293 1.62 14.23 3.29
CA TYR A 293 0.45 13.58 2.71
C TYR A 293 0.79 12.86 1.41
N ARG A 294 0.42 11.57 1.33
CA ARG A 294 0.62 10.72 0.18
C ARG A 294 -0.72 10.51 -0.56
N TYR A 295 -0.73 10.72 -1.88
CA TYR A 295 -1.87 10.43 -2.74
C TYR A 295 -1.89 8.96 -3.16
N LEU A 296 -3.04 8.30 -2.99
CA LEU A 296 -3.32 6.92 -3.39
C LEU A 296 -4.56 6.80 -4.28
N GLY A 297 -5.29 7.91 -4.49
CA GLY A 297 -6.66 7.90 -5.01
C GLY A 297 -7.69 7.61 -3.92
N LYS A 298 -8.95 8.05 -4.15
CA LYS A 298 -10.01 8.08 -3.11
C LYS A 298 -10.33 6.71 -2.52
N GLU A 299 -10.42 5.68 -3.36
CA GLU A 299 -10.81 4.34 -2.92
C GLU A 299 -9.76 3.76 -1.95
N MET A 300 -8.48 3.83 -2.33
CA MET A 300 -7.41 3.26 -1.52
C MET A 300 -7.14 4.07 -0.26
N ALA A 301 -7.15 5.40 -0.36
CA ALA A 301 -7.01 6.27 0.80
C ALA A 301 -8.13 6.03 1.83
N LYS A 302 -9.37 5.83 1.36
CA LYS A 302 -10.49 5.48 2.25
C LYS A 302 -10.29 4.14 2.94
N LYS A 303 -9.79 3.11 2.26
CA LYS A 303 -9.54 1.80 2.86
C LYS A 303 -8.46 1.88 3.95
N VAL A 304 -7.35 2.58 3.67
CA VAL A 304 -6.28 2.82 4.66
C VAL A 304 -6.82 3.53 5.89
N TYR A 305 -7.65 4.55 5.67
CA TYR A 305 -8.29 5.31 6.74
C TYR A 305 -9.28 4.46 7.57
N ASP A 306 -10.20 3.75 6.92
CA ASP A 306 -11.23 2.95 7.58
C ASP A 306 -10.63 1.80 8.39
N GLU A 307 -9.55 1.18 7.90
CA GLU A 307 -8.85 0.09 8.59
C GLU A 307 -7.89 0.59 9.67
N ASN A 308 -7.61 1.89 9.71
CA ASN A 308 -6.67 2.52 10.64
C ASN A 308 -5.30 1.82 10.65
N ILE A 309 -4.75 1.60 9.46
CA ILE A 309 -3.44 0.98 9.22
C ILE A 309 -2.53 1.93 8.47
N THR A 310 -1.22 1.64 8.49
CA THR A 310 -0.26 2.36 7.66
C THR A 310 -0.37 1.94 6.18
N TYR A 311 0.19 2.74 5.28
CA TYR A 311 0.25 2.34 3.88
C TYR A 311 1.17 1.14 3.65
N ASP A 312 2.20 0.98 4.45
CA ASP A 312 3.10 -0.17 4.41
C ASP A 312 2.34 -1.47 4.72
N GLU A 313 1.51 -1.48 5.78
CA GLU A 313 0.63 -2.61 6.12
C GLU A 313 -0.38 -2.88 4.98
N TYR A 314 -1.05 -1.82 4.49
CA TYR A 314 -2.02 -1.95 3.39
C TYR A 314 -1.39 -2.56 2.14
N TYR A 315 -0.23 -2.03 1.72
CA TYR A 315 0.47 -2.50 0.54
C TYR A 315 0.84 -3.98 0.66
N THR A 316 1.48 -4.35 1.74
CA THR A 316 1.95 -5.72 1.97
C THR A 316 0.81 -6.71 2.00
N PHE A 317 -0.29 -6.37 2.67
CA PHE A 317 -1.40 -7.30 2.81
C PHE A 317 -2.27 -7.38 1.55
N TYR A 318 -2.56 -6.25 0.91
CA TYR A 318 -3.54 -6.20 -0.18
C TYR A 318 -2.95 -6.10 -1.59
N LEU A 319 -1.70 -5.63 -1.74
CA LEU A 319 -1.13 -5.34 -3.05
C LEU A 319 0.09 -6.20 -3.40
N ASP A 320 0.85 -6.67 -2.42
CA ASP A 320 2.07 -7.49 -2.60
C ASP A 320 1.78 -9.00 -2.47
N ASN A 321 0.58 -9.39 -2.05
CA ASN A 321 0.16 -10.78 -1.98
C ASN A 321 -0.64 -11.18 -3.22
N GLU A 322 -0.21 -12.23 -3.92
CA GLU A 322 -0.92 -12.80 -5.07
C GLU A 322 -2.37 -13.23 -4.75
N TRP A 323 -2.69 -13.44 -3.47
CA TRP A 323 -4.03 -13.78 -2.97
C TRP A 323 -5.06 -12.67 -3.07
N CYS A 324 -4.64 -11.43 -3.23
CA CYS A 324 -5.57 -10.29 -3.33
C CYS A 324 -6.46 -10.34 -4.59
N PHE A 325 -6.05 -11.07 -5.63
CA PHE A 325 -6.88 -11.30 -6.82
C PHE A 325 -8.13 -12.12 -6.53
N ILE A 326 -8.07 -13.07 -5.59
CA ILE A 326 -9.19 -13.96 -5.27
C ILE A 326 -10.23 -13.25 -4.40
N TYR A 327 -9.81 -12.37 -3.49
CA TYR A 327 -10.72 -11.60 -2.63
C TYR A 327 -11.51 -10.54 -3.41
N LYS A 328 -10.93 -9.95 -4.46
CA LYS A 328 -11.62 -8.98 -5.34
C LYS A 328 -12.75 -9.63 -6.16
N LEU A 329 -12.65 -10.91 -6.47
CA LEU A 329 -13.66 -11.67 -7.23
C LEU A 329 -14.84 -12.15 -6.38
N ILE A 330 -14.73 -12.14 -5.04
CA ILE A 330 -15.78 -12.61 -4.13
C ILE A 330 -16.67 -11.46 -3.64
N ILE A 331 -16.21 -10.20 -3.74
CA ILE A 331 -16.93 -9.01 -3.23
C ILE A 331 -17.46 -8.11 -4.38
N SER A 332 -17.07 -8.35 -5.62
CA SER A 332 -17.66 -7.73 -6.82
C SER A 332 -18.79 -8.62 -7.38
#